data_77dd9f58d973a080a5fd2799d8a0b435
#
_entry.id   77dd9f58d973a080a5fd2799d8a0b435
#
_cell.length_a   1.000
_cell.length_b   1.000
_cell.length_c   1.000
_cell.angle_alpha   90.00
_cell.angle_beta   90.00
_cell.angle_gamma   90.00
#
_symmetry.space_group_name_H-M   'P 1'
#
loop_
_entity.id
_entity.type
_entity.pdbx_description
1 polymer ?
#
loop_
_entity_poly.entity_id
_entity_poly.type
_entity_poly.pdbx_seq_one_letter_code
_entity_poly.pdbx_strand_id
1 'polypeptide(L)'
;MAEQKMNDILVVGTDITNNAHALKQIDFMIEPDENILVAYQGIRDMLIITDRKFLTVNKQGITGKKVEYRVIPLSKISAFAVETAGTFDFDAELKIWASGIGYIETKIASVLVKDGALRRLAALLSHHTCH
;
A
#
# COMPACT_ATOMS: atom_id res chain seq x y z
N MET A 1 -3.61 19.94 14.44
CA MET A 1 -3.61 20.30 13.01
C MET A 1 -3.80 19.02 12.18
N ALA A 2 -4.71 19.06 11.23
CA ALA A 2 -4.95 17.90 10.38
C ALA A 2 -3.75 17.63 9.48
N GLU A 3 -3.37 16.38 9.33
CA GLU A 3 -2.30 15.97 8.43
C GLU A 3 -2.79 16.06 6.99
N GLN A 4 -1.90 16.45 6.09
CA GLN A 4 -2.22 16.61 4.68
C GLN A 4 -2.13 15.28 3.95
N LYS A 5 -2.97 15.16 2.92
CA LYS A 5 -2.90 14.03 2.00
C LYS A 5 -1.58 14.09 1.24
N MET A 6 -0.85 12.98 1.25
CA MET A 6 0.49 12.89 0.66
C MET A 6 0.47 12.60 -0.83
N ASN A 7 -0.65 12.14 -1.38
CA ASN A 7 -0.71 11.67 -2.76
C ASN A 7 -2.13 11.77 -3.29
N ASP A 8 -2.28 11.66 -4.61
CA ASP A 8 -3.55 11.32 -5.19
C ASP A 8 -3.91 9.89 -4.79
N ILE A 9 -5.17 9.50 -4.94
CA ILE A 9 -5.59 8.15 -4.54
C ILE A 9 -4.85 7.12 -5.39
N LEU A 10 -4.11 6.23 -4.72
CA LEU A 10 -3.49 5.08 -5.37
C LEU A 10 -4.57 4.04 -5.68
N VAL A 11 -4.41 3.33 -6.80
CA VAL A 11 -5.36 2.30 -7.21
C VAL A 11 -4.60 1.01 -7.50
N VAL A 12 -4.93 -0.06 -6.78
CA VAL A 12 -4.33 -1.37 -6.98
C VAL A 12 -5.41 -2.44 -7.22
N GLY A 13 -5.10 -3.42 -8.07
CA GLY A 13 -6.08 -4.43 -8.47
C GLY A 13 -5.53 -5.83 -8.67
N THR A 14 -4.22 -6.04 -8.58
CA THR A 14 -3.60 -7.33 -8.81
C THR A 14 -2.65 -7.68 -7.67
N ASP A 15 -2.75 -8.90 -7.16
CA ASP A 15 -1.81 -9.42 -6.15
C ASP A 15 -0.54 -9.90 -6.85
N ILE A 16 0.58 -9.27 -6.53
CA ILE A 16 1.90 -9.63 -7.07
C ILE A 16 2.85 -10.13 -5.99
N THR A 17 2.34 -10.50 -4.82
CA THR A 17 3.17 -10.89 -3.68
C THR A 17 4.19 -11.98 -4.04
N ASN A 18 3.79 -12.94 -4.86
CA ASN A 18 4.66 -14.04 -5.27
C ASN A 18 5.14 -13.92 -6.73
N ASN A 19 5.04 -12.75 -7.32
CA ASN A 19 5.45 -12.50 -8.70
C ASN A 19 6.85 -11.89 -8.72
N ALA A 20 7.88 -12.74 -8.82
CA ALA A 20 9.27 -12.30 -8.79
C ALA A 20 9.61 -11.31 -9.90
N HIS A 21 9.02 -11.48 -11.09
CA HIS A 21 9.27 -10.56 -12.21
C HIS A 21 8.73 -9.16 -11.92
N ALA A 22 7.50 -9.07 -11.42
CA ALA A 22 6.89 -7.79 -11.06
C ALA A 22 7.66 -7.11 -9.92
N LEU A 23 8.13 -7.88 -8.95
CA LEU A 23 8.84 -7.35 -7.78
C LEU A 23 10.25 -6.85 -8.10
N LYS A 24 10.81 -7.17 -9.26
CA LYS A 24 12.10 -6.62 -9.69
C LYS A 24 12.08 -5.10 -9.78
N GLN A 25 10.92 -4.50 -10.02
CA GLN A 25 10.77 -3.06 -10.11
C GLN A 25 11.12 -2.35 -8.80
N ILE A 26 11.01 -3.03 -7.67
CA ILE A 26 11.21 -2.43 -6.35
C ILE A 26 12.31 -3.10 -5.54
N ASP A 27 13.04 -4.04 -6.11
CA ASP A 27 14.06 -4.80 -5.38
C ASP A 27 15.17 -3.92 -4.80
N PHE A 28 15.51 -2.81 -5.49
CA PHE A 28 16.51 -1.87 -4.99
C PHE A 28 16.09 -1.15 -3.71
N MET A 29 14.77 -1.19 -3.38
CA MET A 29 14.24 -0.57 -2.16
C MET A 29 14.11 -1.57 -1.01
N ILE A 30 14.44 -2.83 -1.23
CA ILE A 30 14.26 -3.90 -0.26
C ILE A 30 15.63 -4.38 0.22
N GLU A 31 15.83 -4.38 1.54
CA GLU A 31 17.07 -4.88 2.14
C GLU A 31 17.17 -6.39 1.97
N PRO A 32 18.41 -6.97 1.93
CA PRO A 32 18.57 -8.41 1.73
C PRO A 32 17.85 -9.29 2.74
N ASP A 33 17.73 -8.82 3.99
CA ASP A 33 17.06 -9.56 5.07
C ASP A 33 15.64 -9.11 5.34
N GLU A 34 15.11 -8.23 4.50
CA GLU A 34 13.74 -7.72 4.61
C GLU A 34 12.77 -8.63 3.87
N ASN A 35 11.62 -8.90 4.47
CA ASN A 35 10.62 -9.79 3.89
C ASN A 35 9.42 -9.01 3.37
N ILE A 36 9.06 -9.22 2.10
CA ILE A 36 7.84 -8.69 1.53
C ILE A 36 6.68 -9.55 2.03
N LEU A 37 5.72 -8.92 2.73
CA LEU A 37 4.57 -9.62 3.30
C LEU A 37 3.38 -9.60 2.34
N VAL A 38 3.18 -8.50 1.64
CA VAL A 38 2.13 -8.36 0.64
C VAL A 38 2.55 -7.33 -0.40
N ALA A 39 2.16 -7.54 -1.65
CA ALA A 39 2.40 -6.58 -2.72
C ALA A 39 1.22 -6.58 -3.70
N TYR A 40 0.69 -5.41 -3.97
CA TYR A 40 -0.41 -5.21 -4.92
C TYR A 40 -0.01 -4.19 -5.97
N GLN A 41 -0.51 -4.37 -7.18
CA GLN A 41 -0.19 -3.52 -8.31
C GLN A 41 -1.45 -3.04 -9.02
N GLY A 42 -1.43 -1.81 -9.49
CA GLY A 42 -2.38 -1.25 -10.44
C GLY A 42 -1.71 -0.84 -11.72
N ILE A 43 -2.38 0.00 -12.52
CA ILE A 43 -1.83 0.47 -13.80
C ILE A 43 -0.62 1.37 -13.57
N ARG A 44 -0.69 2.28 -12.59
CA ARG A 44 0.36 3.26 -12.28
C ARG A 44 0.94 3.12 -10.89
N ASP A 45 0.32 2.33 -10.06
CA ASP A 45 0.60 2.31 -8.64
C ASP A 45 0.97 0.93 -8.15
N MET A 46 1.79 0.90 -7.11
CA MET A 46 2.06 -0.31 -6.35
C MET A 46 1.98 0.01 -4.87
N LEU A 47 1.53 -0.96 -4.10
CA LEU A 47 1.51 -0.90 -2.63
C LEU A 47 2.20 -2.15 -2.12
N ILE A 48 3.27 -1.98 -1.37
CA ILE A 48 4.02 -3.09 -0.81
C ILE A 48 4.16 -2.89 0.70
N ILE A 49 3.90 -3.95 1.46
CA ILE A 49 4.16 -3.95 2.89
C ILE A 49 5.22 -5.01 3.17
N THR A 50 6.29 -4.58 3.81
CA THR A 50 7.34 -5.49 4.29
C THR A 50 7.24 -5.60 5.81
N ASP A 51 8.13 -6.36 6.42
CA ASP A 51 8.24 -6.42 7.88
C ASP A 51 8.84 -5.14 8.49
N ARG A 52 9.20 -4.13 7.66
CA ARG A 52 9.83 -2.88 8.10
C ARG A 52 9.11 -1.62 7.65
N LYS A 53 8.49 -1.65 6.47
CA LYS A 53 7.98 -0.43 5.85
C LYS A 53 6.74 -0.65 5.00
N PHE A 54 6.05 0.45 4.80
CA PHE A 54 4.98 0.59 3.83
C PHE A 54 5.58 1.36 2.64
N LEU A 55 5.63 0.71 1.49
CA LEU A 55 6.23 1.26 0.28
C LEU A 55 5.16 1.48 -0.77
N THR A 56 5.09 2.69 -1.32
CA THR A 56 4.21 2.97 -2.45
C THR A 56 5.04 3.38 -3.65
N VAL A 57 4.57 3.00 -4.83
CA VAL A 57 5.16 3.38 -6.11
C VAL A 57 4.09 4.06 -6.93
N ASN A 58 4.41 5.23 -7.47
CA ASN A 58 3.49 5.98 -8.31
C ASN A 58 4.20 6.45 -9.57
N LYS A 59 3.72 5.99 -10.72
CA LYS A 59 4.22 6.45 -12.01
C LYS A 59 3.49 7.72 -12.38
N GLN A 60 4.25 8.80 -12.59
CA GLN A 60 3.71 10.12 -12.77
C GLN A 60 3.93 10.62 -14.21
N GLY A 61 3.12 11.61 -14.58
CA GLY A 61 3.22 12.25 -15.90
C GLY A 61 2.57 11.44 -17.01
N ILE A 62 2.44 12.05 -18.18
CA ILE A 62 1.77 11.46 -19.34
C ILE A 62 2.53 10.23 -19.86
N THR A 63 3.86 10.29 -19.81
CA THR A 63 4.71 9.19 -20.32
C THR A 63 5.03 8.14 -19.29
N GLY A 64 4.71 8.38 -18.00
CA GLY A 64 5.07 7.49 -16.90
C GLY A 64 6.56 7.38 -16.64
N LYS A 65 7.38 8.32 -17.16
CA LYS A 65 8.83 8.29 -16.98
C LYS A 65 9.27 8.69 -15.58
N LYS A 66 8.49 9.54 -14.91
CA LYS A 66 8.78 9.92 -13.53
C LYS A 66 8.10 8.95 -12.59
N VAL A 67 8.88 8.31 -11.74
CA VAL A 67 8.37 7.31 -10.79
C VAL A 67 8.77 7.75 -9.39
N GLU A 68 7.76 7.83 -8.50
CA GLU A 68 8.00 8.12 -7.09
C GLU A 68 7.95 6.82 -6.30
N TYR A 69 8.98 6.58 -5.49
CA TYR A 69 9.05 5.49 -4.52
C TYR A 69 9.01 6.12 -3.14
N ARG A 70 7.92 5.90 -2.42
CA ARG A 70 7.73 6.51 -1.10
C ARG A 70 7.77 5.46 -0.01
N VAL A 71 8.61 5.67 0.97
CA VAL A 71 8.76 4.78 2.12
C VAL A 71 8.21 5.42 3.36
N ILE A 72 7.34 4.70 4.06
CA ILE A 72 6.90 5.05 5.39
C ILE A 72 7.31 3.91 6.32
N PRO A 73 8.23 4.14 7.24
CA PRO A 73 8.57 3.11 8.24
C PRO A 73 7.31 2.69 8.99
N LEU A 74 7.14 1.40 9.23
CA LEU A 74 5.95 0.91 9.96
C LEU A 74 5.84 1.56 11.34
N SER A 75 6.97 1.89 11.97
CA SER A 75 6.99 2.57 13.27
C SER A 75 6.40 3.98 13.24
N LYS A 76 6.25 4.58 12.06
CA LYS A 76 5.68 5.92 11.91
C LYS A 76 4.20 5.91 11.59
N ILE A 77 3.61 4.75 11.36
CA ILE A 77 2.18 4.65 11.12
C ILE A 77 1.45 4.82 12.45
N SER A 78 0.64 5.87 12.56
CA SER A 78 -0.09 6.21 13.77
C SER A 78 -1.52 5.66 13.77
N ALA A 79 -2.10 5.47 12.58
CA ALA A 79 -3.46 4.96 12.45
C ALA A 79 -3.68 4.42 11.04
N PHE A 80 -4.66 3.54 10.89
CA PHE A 80 -5.15 3.15 9.57
C PHE A 80 -6.66 2.96 9.64
N ALA A 81 -7.31 3.09 8.48
CA ALA A 81 -8.75 2.88 8.36
C ALA A 81 -9.04 2.11 7.08
N VAL A 82 -10.05 1.25 7.14
CA VAL A 82 -10.58 0.53 5.99
C VAL A 82 -12.01 0.97 5.79
N GLU A 83 -12.33 1.44 4.58
CA GLU A 83 -13.68 1.82 4.20
C GLU A 83 -14.21 0.84 3.15
N THR A 84 -15.41 0.32 3.38
CA THR A 84 -16.10 -0.57 2.44
C THR A 84 -17.43 0.05 2.05
N ALA A 85 -18.04 -0.50 0.98
CA ALA A 85 -19.41 -0.12 0.57
C ALA A 85 -20.49 -0.90 1.35
N GLY A 86 -20.15 -1.41 2.55
CA GLY A 86 -21.04 -2.20 3.39
C GLY A 86 -20.94 -3.70 3.17
N THR A 87 -20.28 -4.13 2.09
CA THR A 87 -19.98 -5.54 1.79
C THR A 87 -18.56 -5.66 1.26
N PHE A 88 -18.06 -6.88 1.15
CA PHE A 88 -16.74 -7.15 0.55
C PHE A 88 -16.85 -7.54 -0.94
N ASP A 89 -17.88 -7.05 -1.63
CA ASP A 89 -18.09 -7.34 -3.05
C ASP A 89 -17.70 -6.19 -3.98
N PHE A 90 -17.38 -5.03 -3.40
CA PHE A 90 -17.05 -3.81 -4.15
C PHE A 90 -15.66 -3.33 -3.82
N ASP A 91 -15.22 -2.28 -4.53
CA ASP A 91 -13.97 -1.60 -4.22
C ASP A 91 -14.00 -1.09 -2.78
N ALA A 92 -12.84 -1.06 -2.16
CA ALA A 92 -12.67 -0.54 -0.81
C ALA A 92 -11.51 0.43 -0.77
N GLU A 93 -11.37 1.17 0.32
CA GLU A 93 -10.30 2.12 0.51
C GLU A 93 -9.54 1.82 1.78
N LEU A 94 -8.22 1.97 1.69
CA LEU A 94 -7.31 1.90 2.83
C LEU A 94 -6.71 3.29 3.02
N LYS A 95 -6.80 3.81 4.24
CA LYS A 95 -6.13 5.05 4.63
C LYS A 95 -5.09 4.75 5.69
N ILE A 96 -3.92 5.36 5.53
CA ILE A 96 -2.83 5.22 6.48
C ILE A 96 -2.35 6.62 6.87
N TRP A 97 -2.29 6.89 8.17
CA TRP A 97 -1.75 8.13 8.73
C TRP A 97 -0.36 7.88 9.26
N ALA A 98 0.58 8.71 8.85
CA ALA A 98 1.96 8.68 9.31
C ALA A 98 2.23 9.89 10.19
N SER A 99 2.71 9.64 11.39
CA SER A 99 2.89 10.65 12.43
C SER A 99 3.83 11.78 11.96
N GLY A 100 3.31 13.00 11.97
CA GLY A 100 4.06 14.19 11.56
C GLY A 100 4.30 14.32 10.07
N ILE A 101 3.75 13.42 9.24
CA ILE A 101 4.03 13.39 7.80
C ILE A 101 2.77 13.68 6.99
N GLY A 102 1.71 12.91 7.19
CA GLY A 102 0.47 13.05 6.43
C GLY A 102 -0.28 11.73 6.34
N TYR A 103 -1.13 11.59 5.33
CA TYR A 103 -1.86 10.33 5.12
C TYR A 103 -1.88 9.94 3.65
N ILE A 104 -2.03 8.64 3.41
CA ILE A 104 -2.10 8.04 2.08
C ILE A 104 -3.42 7.32 1.94
N GLU A 105 -4.08 7.49 0.80
CA GLU A 105 -5.28 6.74 0.43
C GLU A 105 -4.96 5.78 -0.70
N THR A 106 -5.45 4.55 -0.58
CA THR A 106 -5.32 3.54 -1.63
C THR A 106 -6.68 2.91 -1.88
N LYS A 107 -7.11 2.89 -3.13
CA LYS A 107 -8.30 2.18 -3.56
C LYS A 107 -7.92 0.74 -3.89
N ILE A 108 -8.59 -0.20 -3.26
CA ILE A 108 -8.40 -1.63 -3.45
C ILE A 108 -9.52 -2.14 -4.35
N ALA A 109 -9.19 -2.62 -5.53
CA ALA A 109 -10.20 -3.08 -6.49
C ALA A 109 -10.97 -4.29 -5.95
N SER A 110 -12.22 -4.42 -6.36
CA SER A 110 -13.14 -5.45 -5.89
C SER A 110 -12.59 -6.87 -6.01
N VAL A 111 -11.82 -7.16 -7.04
CA VAL A 111 -11.21 -8.48 -7.24
C VAL A 111 -10.26 -8.83 -6.08
N LEU A 112 -9.49 -7.88 -5.59
CA LEU A 112 -8.62 -8.07 -4.44
C LEU A 112 -9.42 -8.15 -3.14
N VAL A 113 -10.47 -7.33 -3.01
CA VAL A 113 -11.34 -7.35 -1.84
C VAL A 113 -11.98 -8.74 -1.68
N LYS A 114 -12.49 -9.31 -2.78
CA LYS A 114 -13.07 -10.65 -2.78
C LYS A 114 -12.07 -11.73 -2.41
N ASP A 115 -10.80 -11.54 -2.75
CA ASP A 115 -9.72 -12.46 -2.40
C ASP A 115 -9.21 -12.31 -0.95
N GLY A 116 -9.82 -11.42 -0.17
CA GLY A 116 -9.47 -11.23 1.24
C GLY A 116 -8.35 -10.23 1.49
N ALA A 117 -8.06 -9.34 0.54
CA ALA A 117 -6.99 -8.34 0.69
C ALA A 117 -7.17 -7.45 1.91
N LEU A 118 -8.40 -7.00 2.19
CA LEU A 118 -8.66 -6.13 3.34
C LEU A 118 -8.35 -6.81 4.65
N ARG A 119 -8.69 -8.09 4.78
CA ARG A 119 -8.39 -8.86 6.00
C ARG A 119 -6.91 -9.02 6.20
N ARG A 120 -6.17 -9.31 5.11
CA ARG A 120 -4.72 -9.42 5.16
C ARG A 120 -4.07 -8.09 5.52
N LEU A 121 -4.49 -7.00 4.89
CA LEU A 121 -3.93 -5.67 5.17
C LEU A 121 -4.22 -5.25 6.60
N ALA A 122 -5.45 -5.43 7.06
CA ALA A 122 -5.82 -5.09 8.44
C ALA A 122 -5.01 -5.91 9.45
N ALA A 123 -4.85 -7.21 9.21
CA ALA A 123 -4.08 -8.08 10.08
C ALA A 123 -2.61 -7.67 10.14
N LEU A 124 -1.99 -7.41 8.99
CA LEU A 124 -0.59 -7.00 8.91
C LEU A 124 -0.36 -5.66 9.61
N LEU A 125 -1.21 -4.67 9.33
CA LEU A 125 -1.06 -3.35 9.93
C LEU A 125 -1.32 -3.40 11.44
N SER A 126 -2.31 -4.14 11.89
CA SER A 126 -2.57 -4.31 13.33
C SER A 126 -1.39 -4.97 14.02
N HIS A 127 -0.84 -6.04 13.43
CA HIS A 127 0.27 -6.77 14.01
C HIS A 127 1.53 -5.90 14.15
N HIS A 128 1.84 -5.11 13.13
CA HIS A 128 3.08 -4.34 13.08
C HIS A 128 2.97 -2.94 13.69
N THR A 129 1.77 -2.43 13.97
CA THR A 129 1.59 -1.05 14.46
C THR A 129 0.89 -0.95 15.81
N CYS A 130 0.16 -1.97 16.24
CA CYS A 130 -0.68 -1.93 17.44
C CYS A 130 -0.10 -2.81 18.56
N HIS A 131 1.14 -2.53 18.94
CA HIS A 131 1.80 -3.26 20.03
C HIS A 131 2.11 -2.36 21.19
#